data_e7292a3d172510e807063e2ac9ce1e80
#
_entry.id   e7292a3d172510e807063e2ac9ce1e80
#
_cell.length_a   1.000
_cell.length_b   1.000
_cell.length_c   1.000
_cell.angle_alpha   90.00
_cell.angle_beta   90.00
_cell.angle_gamma   90.00
#
_symmetry.space_group_name_H-M   'P 1'
#
loop_
_entity.id
_entity.type
_entity.pdbx_description
1 polymer ?
#
loop_
_entity_poly.entity_id
_entity_poly.type
_entity_poly.pdbx_seq_one_letter_code
_entity_poly.pdbx_strand_id
1 'polypeptide(L)'
;MSVYDYTPMWAGAHYDPAPAGGEVTRLDLYATPERDGPMVASAAPAVRFRAGVYRFDVPTVPPGRYWGAVTFTPNSSGQSARDTSVRLDLPLGQGLVGSPEAVADALGIPLPLTSTQRSRYEEEIRNAQADVAAYLNRPSLVPRATTLRGVTPRWTDALDDIDAWPVHLDDIAEVISCRPNSDGTYDVDLLVGLNGAQEESVVRYVVAHAAESIRQRPDQGAGAGRRVSSVSAEGQSISYDAAPAAGQAGALPTIDSLSRLRRLVFEPLSRPPRAPWPYSSSRRRWR
;
A
#
# COMPACT_ATOMS: atom_id res chain seq x y z
N MET A 1 17.74 -2.78 -5.18
CA MET A 1 17.23 -1.56 -5.82
C MET A 1 15.78 -1.42 -5.41
N SER A 2 15.36 -0.24 -5.01
CA SER A 2 13.96 0.05 -4.69
C SER A 2 13.32 0.72 -5.91
N VAL A 3 12.09 0.34 -6.23
CA VAL A 3 11.33 0.91 -7.34
C VAL A 3 10.34 1.91 -6.80
N TYR A 4 10.27 3.09 -7.42
CA TYR A 4 9.32 4.14 -7.05
C TYR A 4 8.49 4.57 -8.25
N ASP A 5 7.18 4.44 -8.14
CA ASP A 5 6.22 4.88 -9.16
C ASP A 5 5.76 6.29 -8.85
N TYR A 6 6.00 7.19 -9.79
CA TYR A 6 5.67 8.60 -9.71
C TYR A 6 4.57 8.96 -10.70
N THR A 7 3.59 9.71 -10.24
CA THR A 7 2.54 10.28 -11.08
C THR A 7 2.66 11.80 -11.08
N PRO A 8 3.04 12.43 -12.21
CA PRO A 8 3.18 13.88 -12.28
C PRO A 8 1.87 14.60 -11.96
N MET A 9 1.98 15.71 -11.27
CA MET A 9 0.88 16.65 -11.06
C MET A 9 1.19 17.97 -11.77
N TRP A 10 0.26 18.44 -12.60
CA TRP A 10 0.36 19.72 -13.29
C TRP A 10 -0.95 20.47 -13.20
N ALA A 11 -0.90 21.76 -12.86
CA ALA A 11 -2.08 22.60 -12.68
C ALA A 11 -3.16 22.01 -11.73
N GLY A 12 -2.72 21.27 -10.71
CA GLY A 12 -3.61 20.68 -9.70
C GLY A 12 -4.28 19.34 -10.10
N ALA A 13 -3.90 18.77 -11.25
CA ALA A 13 -4.43 17.48 -11.70
C ALA A 13 -3.31 16.49 -11.99
N HIS A 14 -3.63 15.19 -11.95
CA HIS A 14 -2.74 14.17 -12.50
C HIS A 14 -2.54 14.39 -13.99
N TYR A 15 -1.29 14.32 -14.43
CA TYR A 15 -0.91 14.69 -15.78
C TYR A 15 0.09 13.69 -16.37
N ASP A 16 -0.10 13.36 -17.64
CA ASP A 16 0.86 12.56 -18.40
C ASP A 16 1.58 13.48 -19.40
N PRO A 17 2.87 13.82 -19.18
CA PRO A 17 3.59 14.70 -20.08
C PRO A 17 3.89 14.08 -21.45
N ALA A 18 4.02 12.75 -21.57
CA ALA A 18 4.46 12.09 -22.80
C ALA A 18 3.56 12.37 -24.03
N PRO A 19 2.22 12.38 -23.97
CA PRO A 19 1.38 12.72 -25.11
C PRO A 19 1.57 14.16 -25.62
N ALA A 20 2.01 15.07 -24.75
CA ALA A 20 2.31 16.47 -25.11
C ALA A 20 3.77 16.70 -25.52
N GLY A 21 4.56 15.64 -25.68
CA GLY A 21 5.98 15.70 -26.01
C GLY A 21 6.88 16.11 -24.83
N GLY A 22 6.36 16.01 -23.61
CA GLY A 22 7.13 16.18 -22.38
C GLY A 22 7.70 14.86 -21.88
N GLU A 23 8.50 14.94 -20.81
CA GLU A 23 9.15 13.78 -20.20
C GLU A 23 9.40 13.98 -18.70
N VAL A 24 9.52 12.88 -17.95
CA VAL A 24 9.99 12.88 -16.57
C VAL A 24 11.47 12.48 -16.56
N THR A 25 12.33 13.39 -16.14
CA THR A 25 13.77 13.26 -16.36
C THR A 25 14.54 12.75 -15.16
N ARG A 26 14.21 13.20 -13.93
CA ARG A 26 15.06 12.93 -12.78
C ARG A 26 14.31 13.02 -11.46
N LEU A 27 14.67 12.14 -10.54
CA LEU A 27 14.32 12.22 -9.12
C LEU A 27 15.60 12.44 -8.30
N ASP A 28 15.70 13.56 -7.60
CA ASP A 28 16.78 13.87 -6.68
C ASP A 28 16.30 13.67 -5.23
N LEU A 29 17.12 13.04 -4.40
CA LEU A 29 16.82 12.75 -2.99
C LEU A 29 17.71 13.57 -2.06
N TYR A 30 17.11 14.16 -1.04
CA TYR A 30 17.77 15.01 -0.03
C TYR A 30 17.49 14.48 1.38
N ALA A 31 18.42 14.72 2.29
CA ALA A 31 18.28 14.31 3.69
C ALA A 31 17.41 15.28 4.52
N THR A 32 17.18 16.51 4.01
CA THR A 32 16.45 17.57 4.71
C THR A 32 15.17 17.96 3.97
N PRO A 33 14.10 18.35 4.67
CA PRO A 33 12.84 18.77 4.04
C PRO A 33 13.00 20.03 3.19
N GLU A 34 13.93 20.90 3.52
CA GLU A 34 14.26 22.14 2.81
C GLU A 34 14.99 21.88 1.48
N ARG A 35 15.62 20.69 1.33
CA ARG A 35 16.42 20.29 0.15
C ARG A 35 17.60 21.24 -0.13
N ASP A 36 18.13 21.85 0.91
CA ASP A 36 19.22 22.84 0.87
C ASP A 36 20.62 22.23 1.02
N GLY A 37 20.67 20.93 1.38
CA GLY A 37 21.91 20.19 1.55
C GLY A 37 22.40 19.52 0.26
N PRO A 38 23.50 18.74 0.33
CA PRO A 38 23.96 17.94 -0.78
C PRO A 38 22.93 16.88 -1.13
N MET A 39 22.75 16.66 -2.43
CA MET A 39 21.93 15.57 -2.95
C MET A 39 22.51 14.22 -2.49
N VAL A 40 21.69 13.40 -1.85
CA VAL A 40 22.09 12.06 -1.34
C VAL A 40 22.16 11.05 -2.47
N ALA A 41 21.18 11.08 -3.37
CA ALA A 41 21.10 10.20 -4.52
C ALA A 41 20.26 10.83 -5.64
N SER A 42 20.45 10.35 -6.86
CA SER A 42 19.64 10.71 -8.00
C SER A 42 19.29 9.47 -8.80
N ALA A 43 18.04 9.39 -9.28
CA ALA A 43 17.57 8.38 -10.22
C ALA A 43 17.16 9.06 -11.53
N ALA A 44 17.68 8.56 -12.65
CA ALA A 44 17.39 9.06 -14.00
C ALA A 44 17.78 7.99 -15.05
N PRO A 45 17.08 7.94 -16.20
CA PRO A 45 15.78 8.56 -16.47
C PRO A 45 14.63 7.74 -15.87
N ALA A 46 13.44 8.35 -15.79
CA ALA A 46 12.22 7.60 -15.48
C ALA A 46 11.76 6.78 -16.69
N VAL A 47 11.34 5.56 -16.46
CA VAL A 47 10.67 4.74 -17.47
C VAL A 47 9.17 5.00 -17.39
N ARG A 48 8.54 5.40 -18.50
CA ARG A 48 7.07 5.47 -18.56
C ARG A 48 6.53 4.04 -18.50
N PHE A 49 6.06 3.66 -17.32
CA PHE A 49 5.59 2.32 -17.05
C PHE A 49 4.18 2.09 -17.64
N ARG A 50 3.30 3.07 -17.47
CA ARG A 50 1.95 3.16 -18.07
C ARG A 50 1.55 4.63 -18.24
N ALA A 51 0.39 4.88 -18.84
CA ALA A 51 -0.12 6.24 -18.99
C ALA A 51 -0.15 6.97 -17.64
N GLY A 52 0.56 8.11 -17.56
CA GLY A 52 0.64 8.95 -16.36
C GLY A 52 1.46 8.38 -15.19
N VAL A 53 2.11 7.22 -15.34
CA VAL A 53 2.95 6.64 -14.28
C VAL A 53 4.37 6.42 -14.79
N TYR A 54 5.33 6.98 -14.05
CA TYR A 54 6.75 6.95 -14.37
C TYR A 54 7.52 6.25 -13.27
N ARG A 55 8.32 5.27 -13.63
CA ARG A 55 9.04 4.39 -12.72
C ARG A 55 10.50 4.79 -12.63
N PHE A 56 10.97 5.00 -11.41
CA PHE A 56 12.36 5.24 -11.09
C PHE A 56 12.98 4.04 -10.40
N ASP A 57 14.18 3.66 -10.83
CA ASP A 57 15.04 2.76 -10.09
C ASP A 57 15.85 3.57 -9.08
N VAL A 58 15.38 3.56 -7.83
CA VAL A 58 16.02 4.32 -6.75
C VAL A 58 17.32 3.64 -6.33
N PRO A 59 18.46 4.35 -6.31
CA PRO A 59 19.73 3.81 -5.83
C PRO A 59 19.64 3.34 -4.38
N THR A 60 20.53 2.42 -4.00
CA THR A 60 20.63 1.96 -2.62
C THR A 60 21.24 3.08 -1.77
N VAL A 61 20.48 3.56 -0.82
CA VAL A 61 20.89 4.55 0.18
C VAL A 61 20.64 4.00 1.59
N PRO A 62 21.23 4.57 2.64
CA PRO A 62 20.94 4.16 4.01
C PRO A 62 19.44 4.21 4.31
N PRO A 63 18.93 3.31 5.15
CA PRO A 63 17.52 3.35 5.56
C PRO A 63 17.18 4.68 6.24
N GLY A 64 16.06 5.29 5.85
CA GLY A 64 15.64 6.58 6.39
C GLY A 64 14.62 7.30 5.54
N ARG A 65 14.24 8.49 5.99
CA ARG A 65 13.36 9.39 5.26
C ARG A 65 14.16 10.33 4.38
N TYR A 66 13.68 10.48 3.14
CA TYR A 66 14.25 11.36 2.14
C TYR A 66 13.18 12.24 1.51
N TRP A 67 13.56 13.46 1.18
CA TRP A 67 12.72 14.43 0.48
C TRP A 67 13.12 14.48 -0.98
N GLY A 68 12.20 14.07 -1.85
CA GLY A 68 12.40 14.00 -3.29
C GLY A 68 12.12 15.32 -3.98
N ALA A 69 12.79 15.55 -5.11
CA ALA A 69 12.46 16.56 -6.09
C ALA A 69 12.45 15.91 -7.47
N VAL A 70 11.26 15.80 -8.09
CA VAL A 70 11.14 15.27 -9.44
C VAL A 70 11.17 16.42 -10.43
N THR A 71 12.05 16.30 -11.42
CA THR A 71 12.13 17.23 -12.54
C THR A 71 11.47 16.62 -13.77
N PHE A 72 10.57 17.37 -14.40
CA PHE A 72 9.89 16.94 -15.62
C PHE A 72 9.58 18.14 -16.52
N THR A 73 9.43 17.89 -17.83
CA THR A 73 8.92 18.86 -18.80
C THR A 73 7.47 18.52 -19.12
N PRO A 74 6.50 19.41 -18.88
CA PRO A 74 5.10 19.10 -19.12
C PRO A 74 4.74 18.96 -20.60
N ASN A 75 5.50 19.59 -21.49
CA ASN A 75 5.25 19.59 -22.94
C ASN A 75 6.53 19.82 -23.72
N SER A 76 6.44 19.85 -25.04
CA SER A 76 7.56 20.08 -25.96
C SER A 76 8.19 21.51 -25.92
N SER A 77 7.67 22.43 -25.10
CA SER A 77 8.24 23.79 -24.96
C SER A 77 9.60 23.82 -24.28
N GLY A 78 10.02 22.71 -23.66
CA GLY A 78 11.31 22.58 -22.98
C GLY A 78 11.39 23.26 -21.61
N GLN A 79 10.34 23.92 -21.15
CA GLN A 79 10.29 24.50 -19.81
C GLN A 79 10.14 23.38 -18.78
N SER A 80 11.14 23.22 -17.91
CA SER A 80 11.10 22.21 -16.86
C SER A 80 10.27 22.68 -15.65
N ALA A 81 9.52 21.76 -15.09
CA ALA A 81 8.84 21.88 -13.81
C ALA A 81 9.55 21.04 -12.74
N ARG A 82 9.45 21.43 -11.49
CA ARG A 82 10.02 20.72 -10.36
C ARG A 82 8.94 20.45 -9.33
N ASP A 83 8.65 19.16 -9.10
CA ASP A 83 7.75 18.71 -8.03
C ASP A 83 8.56 18.38 -6.79
N THR A 84 8.25 19.07 -5.70
CA THR A 84 8.90 18.89 -4.38
C THR A 84 7.97 18.24 -3.36
N SER A 85 6.82 17.73 -3.77
CA SER A 85 5.88 17.05 -2.86
C SER A 85 6.33 15.65 -2.44
N VAL A 86 7.29 15.08 -3.15
CA VAL A 86 7.73 13.69 -2.97
C VAL A 86 8.46 13.51 -1.64
N ARG A 87 8.03 12.48 -0.89
CA ARG A 87 8.67 12.02 0.34
C ARG A 87 8.77 10.50 0.30
N LEU A 88 9.96 9.96 0.50
CA LEU A 88 10.25 8.53 0.43
C LEU A 88 10.88 8.04 1.73
N ASP A 89 10.31 7.00 2.31
CA ASP A 89 10.88 6.27 3.42
C ASP A 89 11.53 5.00 2.85
N LEU A 90 12.86 4.97 2.83
CA LEU A 90 13.65 3.91 2.20
C LEU A 90 14.20 2.91 3.24
N PRO A 91 14.38 1.65 2.84
CA PRO A 91 14.09 1.06 1.53
C PRO A 91 12.61 0.78 1.31
N LEU A 92 12.13 0.92 0.06
CA LEU A 92 10.79 0.52 -0.33
C LEU A 92 10.68 -1.01 -0.48
N GLY A 93 9.48 -1.54 -0.35
CA GLY A 93 9.18 -2.92 -0.74
C GLY A 93 9.63 -4.01 0.24
N GLN A 94 9.87 -3.67 1.51
CA GLN A 94 10.23 -4.65 2.56
C GLN A 94 9.05 -5.50 3.08
N GLY A 95 7.94 -5.51 2.38
CA GLY A 95 6.74 -6.21 2.82
C GLY A 95 6.00 -5.50 3.96
N LEU A 96 6.31 -4.23 4.18
CA LEU A 96 5.64 -3.38 5.15
C LEU A 96 4.63 -2.46 4.45
N VAL A 97 3.45 -2.37 5.02
CA VAL A 97 2.40 -1.44 4.56
C VAL A 97 2.69 -0.01 5.00
N GLY A 98 3.24 0.15 6.19
CA GLY A 98 3.70 1.45 6.72
C GLY A 98 5.21 1.45 6.92
N SER A 99 5.81 2.65 7.01
CA SER A 99 7.23 2.79 7.29
C SER A 99 7.50 2.97 8.79
N PRO A 100 8.68 2.53 9.30
CA PRO A 100 9.12 2.86 10.66
C PRO A 100 9.17 4.36 10.93
N GLU A 101 9.50 5.16 9.92
CA GLU A 101 9.53 6.63 9.98
C GLU A 101 8.13 7.22 10.19
N ALA A 102 7.11 6.64 9.57
CA ALA A 102 5.72 7.08 9.79
C ALA A 102 5.24 6.78 11.21
N VAL A 103 5.67 5.64 11.78
CA VAL A 103 5.40 5.30 13.18
C VAL A 103 6.14 6.27 14.12
N ALA A 104 7.39 6.61 13.81
CA ALA A 104 8.15 7.60 14.58
C ALA A 104 7.46 8.97 14.59
N ASP A 105 6.97 9.44 13.43
CA ASP A 105 6.17 10.68 13.33
C ASP A 105 4.92 10.62 14.24
N ALA A 106 4.19 9.51 14.20
CA ALA A 106 3.00 9.31 15.02
C ALA A 106 3.32 9.29 16.54
N LEU A 107 4.54 8.89 16.90
CA LEU A 107 5.07 8.91 18.27
C LEU A 107 5.68 10.25 18.67
N GLY A 108 5.95 11.16 17.71
CA GLY A 108 6.69 12.39 17.94
C GLY A 108 8.20 12.17 18.19
N ILE A 109 8.75 11.08 17.65
CA ILE A 109 10.16 10.72 17.83
C ILE A 109 10.97 11.31 16.67
N PRO A 110 12.09 12.02 16.98
CA PRO A 110 12.89 12.63 15.93
C PRO A 110 13.63 11.60 15.07
N LEU A 111 13.80 11.91 13.80
CA LEU A 111 14.60 11.14 12.84
C LEU A 111 16.06 11.64 12.85
N PRO A 112 17.04 10.79 12.49
CA PRO A 112 16.93 9.40 12.03
C PRO A 112 16.73 8.40 13.18
N LEU A 113 16.09 7.26 12.86
CA LEU A 113 15.90 6.16 13.80
C LEU A 113 17.19 5.37 14.02
N THR A 114 17.41 4.91 15.24
CA THR A 114 18.43 3.89 15.52
C THR A 114 18.02 2.53 14.92
N SER A 115 18.98 1.65 14.69
CA SER A 115 18.71 0.29 14.17
C SER A 115 17.76 -0.50 15.07
N THR A 116 17.90 -0.37 16.39
CA THR A 116 17.04 -1.03 17.37
C THR A 116 15.59 -0.50 17.32
N GLN A 117 15.43 0.83 17.26
CA GLN A 117 14.12 1.43 17.10
C GLN A 117 13.45 0.98 15.79
N ARG A 118 14.20 0.99 14.68
CA ARG A 118 13.72 0.55 13.38
C ARG A 118 13.21 -0.87 13.43
N SER A 119 14.02 -1.82 13.91
CA SER A 119 13.63 -3.24 13.98
C SER A 119 12.37 -3.44 14.84
N ARG A 120 12.28 -2.71 15.95
CA ARG A 120 11.10 -2.74 16.83
C ARG A 120 9.85 -2.20 16.14
N TYR A 121 9.95 -1.09 15.42
CA TYR A 121 8.82 -0.51 14.71
C TYR A 121 8.37 -1.39 13.54
N GLU A 122 9.32 -2.00 12.83
CA GLU A 122 9.02 -2.99 11.80
C GLU A 122 8.24 -4.20 12.35
N GLU A 123 8.59 -4.68 13.54
CA GLU A 123 7.88 -5.77 14.21
C GLU A 123 6.44 -5.38 14.54
N GLU A 124 6.22 -4.19 15.12
CA GLU A 124 4.88 -3.72 15.44
C GLU A 124 4.02 -3.47 14.19
N ILE A 125 4.63 -2.97 13.13
CA ILE A 125 3.96 -2.83 11.83
C ILE A 125 3.53 -4.20 11.31
N ARG A 126 4.40 -5.23 11.38
CA ARG A 126 4.05 -6.61 10.94
C ARG A 126 2.91 -7.19 11.77
N ASN A 127 2.90 -6.95 13.09
CA ASN A 127 1.83 -7.40 13.96
C ASN A 127 0.49 -6.75 13.57
N ALA A 128 0.46 -5.42 13.43
CA ALA A 128 -0.74 -4.70 13.00
C ALA A 128 -1.21 -5.11 11.60
N GLN A 129 -0.27 -5.38 10.67
CA GLN A 129 -0.59 -5.91 9.35
C GLN A 129 -1.25 -7.30 9.41
N ALA A 130 -0.78 -8.17 10.30
CA ALA A 130 -1.36 -9.50 10.46
C ALA A 130 -2.81 -9.42 10.95
N ASP A 131 -3.11 -8.53 11.88
CA ASP A 131 -4.47 -8.31 12.36
C ASP A 131 -5.40 -7.80 11.26
N VAL A 132 -4.92 -6.83 10.46
CA VAL A 132 -5.67 -6.32 9.30
C VAL A 132 -5.87 -7.40 8.25
N ALA A 133 -4.85 -8.18 7.92
CA ALA A 133 -4.95 -9.27 6.96
C ALA A 133 -6.00 -10.31 7.39
N ALA A 134 -5.99 -10.68 8.67
CA ALA A 134 -6.98 -11.58 9.25
C ALA A 134 -8.41 -11.01 9.16
N TYR A 135 -8.60 -9.74 9.53
CA TYR A 135 -9.91 -9.07 9.42
C TYR A 135 -10.42 -8.98 7.99
N LEU A 136 -9.54 -8.66 7.05
CA LEU A 136 -9.88 -8.55 5.63
C LEU A 136 -10.06 -9.91 4.94
N ASN A 137 -9.81 -11.01 5.65
CA ASN A 137 -9.83 -12.37 5.12
C ASN A 137 -8.88 -12.52 3.91
N ARG A 138 -7.67 -12.01 4.04
CA ARG A 138 -6.62 -12.03 3.01
C ARG A 138 -5.36 -12.68 3.54
N PRO A 139 -4.62 -13.41 2.70
CA PRO A 139 -3.38 -14.08 3.14
C PRO A 139 -2.25 -13.07 3.42
N SER A 140 -2.29 -11.89 2.80
CA SER A 140 -1.29 -10.85 2.92
C SER A 140 -1.87 -9.50 2.50
N LEU A 141 -1.28 -8.42 3.02
CA LEU A 141 -1.50 -7.04 2.56
C LEU A 141 -0.43 -6.59 1.56
N VAL A 142 0.47 -7.47 1.19
CA VAL A 142 1.52 -7.21 0.20
C VAL A 142 1.27 -8.11 -0.99
N PRO A 143 1.23 -7.57 -2.21
CA PRO A 143 1.05 -8.36 -3.42
C PRO A 143 2.19 -9.37 -3.60
N ARG A 144 1.88 -10.51 -4.18
CA ARG A 144 2.85 -11.55 -4.52
C ARG A 144 2.96 -11.72 -6.03
N ALA A 145 4.16 -11.94 -6.53
CA ALA A 145 4.36 -12.29 -7.92
C ALA A 145 3.82 -13.71 -8.19
N THR A 146 3.11 -13.86 -9.28
CA THR A 146 2.54 -15.13 -9.75
C THR A 146 2.64 -15.19 -11.26
N THR A 147 3.11 -16.29 -11.81
CA THR A 147 3.15 -16.52 -13.26
C THR A 147 2.02 -17.47 -13.65
N LEU A 148 1.21 -17.04 -14.59
CA LEU A 148 0.21 -17.88 -15.26
C LEU A 148 0.74 -18.27 -16.63
N ARG A 149 0.58 -19.55 -17.01
CA ARG A 149 1.06 -20.06 -18.28
C ARG A 149 -0.09 -20.48 -19.16
N GLY A 150 0.05 -20.20 -20.46
CA GLY A 150 -0.91 -20.66 -21.47
C GLY A 150 -2.30 -20.03 -21.31
N VAL A 151 -2.40 -18.77 -20.92
CA VAL A 151 -3.65 -18.06 -20.69
C VAL A 151 -4.07 -17.32 -21.97
N THR A 152 -5.37 -17.39 -22.32
CA THR A 152 -5.93 -16.60 -23.42
C THR A 152 -6.54 -15.32 -22.85
N PRO A 153 -6.15 -14.12 -23.32
CA PRO A 153 -6.75 -12.87 -22.90
C PRO A 153 -8.19 -12.74 -23.44
N ARG A 154 -9.01 -11.95 -22.79
CA ARG A 154 -10.37 -11.59 -23.27
C ARG A 154 -10.32 -10.67 -24.48
N TRP A 155 -9.27 -9.85 -24.56
CA TRP A 155 -8.95 -8.96 -25.68
C TRP A 155 -7.43 -8.78 -25.79
N THR A 156 -6.95 -8.38 -26.97
CA THR A 156 -5.52 -8.26 -27.28
C THR A 156 -5.02 -6.84 -27.41
N ASP A 157 -5.92 -5.86 -27.35
CA ASP A 157 -5.59 -4.46 -27.63
C ASP A 157 -4.92 -3.75 -26.45
N ALA A 158 -5.08 -4.30 -25.24
CA ALA A 158 -4.48 -3.76 -24.00
C ALA A 158 -4.11 -4.92 -23.06
N LEU A 159 -2.99 -5.58 -23.33
CA LEU A 159 -2.52 -6.72 -22.54
C LEU A 159 -1.96 -6.35 -21.18
N ASP A 160 -1.70 -5.07 -20.94
CA ASP A 160 -1.34 -4.48 -19.66
C ASP A 160 -2.56 -4.20 -18.76
N ASP A 161 -3.77 -4.30 -19.32
CA ASP A 161 -5.00 -4.15 -18.56
C ASP A 161 -5.26 -5.42 -17.72
N ILE A 162 -5.57 -5.19 -16.45
CA ILE A 162 -5.90 -6.24 -15.48
C ILE A 162 -7.12 -7.06 -15.95
N ASP A 163 -8.12 -6.40 -16.51
CA ASP A 163 -9.38 -7.01 -16.94
C ASP A 163 -9.23 -7.82 -18.25
N ALA A 164 -8.11 -7.69 -18.95
CA ALA A 164 -7.82 -8.49 -20.13
C ALA A 164 -7.65 -9.99 -19.80
N TRP A 165 -7.37 -10.32 -18.54
CA TRP A 165 -7.05 -11.68 -18.14
C TRP A 165 -8.24 -12.37 -17.46
N PRO A 166 -8.74 -13.49 -18.01
CA PRO A 166 -9.87 -14.25 -17.44
C PRO A 166 -9.40 -15.12 -16.29
N VAL A 167 -8.83 -14.52 -15.28
CA VAL A 167 -8.26 -15.23 -14.14
C VAL A 167 -9.24 -15.22 -12.98
N HIS A 168 -9.46 -16.38 -12.39
CA HIS A 168 -10.18 -16.51 -11.12
C HIS A 168 -9.29 -16.11 -9.92
N LEU A 169 -8.27 -15.30 -10.18
CA LEU A 169 -7.44 -14.71 -9.14
C LEU A 169 -8.14 -13.44 -8.67
N ASP A 170 -8.59 -13.45 -7.45
CA ASP A 170 -9.06 -12.24 -6.82
C ASP A 170 -7.88 -11.26 -6.71
N ASP A 171 -8.14 -10.02 -7.05
CA ASP A 171 -7.23 -8.89 -6.86
C ASP A 171 -5.90 -9.00 -7.63
N ILE A 172 -5.95 -8.99 -8.95
CA ILE A 172 -4.76 -8.68 -9.73
C ILE A 172 -4.42 -7.21 -9.47
N ALA A 173 -3.29 -6.97 -8.83
CA ALA A 173 -2.83 -5.62 -8.54
C ALA A 173 -2.14 -4.98 -9.76
N GLU A 174 -1.41 -5.80 -10.54
CA GLU A 174 -0.61 -5.30 -11.66
C GLU A 174 -0.25 -6.44 -12.63
N VAL A 175 -0.19 -6.14 -13.92
CA VAL A 175 0.40 -7.00 -14.95
C VAL A 175 1.86 -6.57 -15.13
N ILE A 176 2.81 -7.45 -14.74
CA ILE A 176 4.25 -7.14 -14.80
C ILE A 176 4.79 -7.33 -16.21
N SER A 177 4.46 -8.47 -16.81
CA SER A 177 4.89 -8.81 -18.17
C SER A 177 3.94 -9.78 -18.83
N CYS A 178 3.89 -9.74 -20.15
CA CYS A 178 3.11 -10.63 -20.98
C CYS A 178 3.97 -11.12 -22.13
N ARG A 179 4.06 -12.45 -22.29
CA ARG A 179 4.86 -13.11 -23.34
C ARG A 179 3.97 -14.00 -24.19
N PRO A 180 3.87 -13.74 -25.51
CA PRO A 180 3.08 -14.58 -26.41
C PRO A 180 3.73 -15.95 -26.61
N ASN A 181 2.93 -16.98 -26.64
CA ASN A 181 3.31 -18.34 -27.01
C ASN A 181 2.99 -18.62 -28.49
N SER A 182 3.61 -19.64 -29.06
CA SER A 182 3.41 -20.03 -30.46
C SER A 182 1.99 -20.55 -30.79
N ASP A 183 1.22 -20.92 -29.77
CA ASP A 183 -0.15 -21.43 -29.89
C ASP A 183 -1.24 -20.35 -29.74
N GLY A 184 -0.86 -19.07 -29.67
CA GLY A 184 -1.78 -17.95 -29.48
C GLY A 184 -2.19 -17.71 -28.03
N THR A 185 -1.64 -18.44 -27.08
CA THR A 185 -1.77 -18.17 -25.65
C THR A 185 -0.65 -17.27 -25.16
N TYR A 186 -0.70 -16.89 -23.89
CA TYR A 186 0.29 -16.01 -23.27
C TYR A 186 0.76 -16.56 -21.92
N ASP A 187 2.04 -16.36 -21.62
CA ASP A 187 2.57 -16.47 -20.27
C ASP A 187 2.58 -15.08 -19.65
N VAL A 188 1.93 -14.93 -18.49
CA VAL A 188 1.69 -13.63 -17.86
C VAL A 188 2.25 -13.65 -16.45
N ASP A 189 3.12 -12.69 -16.16
CA ASP A 189 3.61 -12.43 -14.80
C ASP A 189 2.74 -11.34 -14.17
N LEU A 190 2.13 -11.65 -13.05
CA LEU A 190 1.17 -10.80 -12.34
C LEU A 190 1.62 -10.52 -10.91
N LEU A 191 1.28 -9.34 -10.40
CA LEU A 191 1.17 -9.11 -8.96
C LEU A 191 -0.28 -9.37 -8.53
N VAL A 192 -0.44 -10.27 -7.56
CA VAL A 192 -1.76 -10.69 -7.07
C VAL A 192 -1.86 -10.40 -5.58
N GLY A 193 -2.98 -9.83 -5.18
CA GLY A 193 -3.30 -9.48 -3.81
C GLY A 193 -3.50 -7.97 -3.61
N LEU A 194 -4.06 -7.60 -2.47
CA LEU A 194 -4.24 -6.21 -2.09
C LEU A 194 -2.87 -5.55 -1.89
N ASN A 195 -2.62 -4.41 -2.55
CA ASN A 195 -1.49 -3.57 -2.25
C ASN A 195 -1.85 -2.61 -1.09
N GLY A 196 -1.71 -3.10 0.15
CA GLY A 196 -2.05 -2.33 1.33
C GLY A 196 -1.24 -1.04 1.50
N ALA A 197 -0.03 -0.98 0.92
CA ALA A 197 0.81 0.21 0.96
C ALA A 197 0.27 1.37 0.08
N GLN A 198 -0.56 1.06 -0.92
CA GLN A 198 -1.26 2.06 -1.74
C GLN A 198 -2.64 2.45 -1.20
N GLU A 199 -3.16 1.68 -0.23
CA GLU A 199 -4.44 1.96 0.42
C GLU A 199 -4.23 2.84 1.66
N GLU A 200 -4.44 4.14 1.54
CA GLU A 200 -4.21 5.10 2.62
C GLU A 200 -4.93 4.72 3.93
N SER A 201 -6.14 4.18 3.85
CA SER A 201 -6.90 3.72 5.01
C SER A 201 -6.19 2.59 5.77
N VAL A 202 -5.56 1.67 5.04
CA VAL A 202 -4.79 0.55 5.62
C VAL A 202 -3.50 1.06 6.23
N VAL A 203 -2.75 1.91 5.51
CA VAL A 203 -1.52 2.54 6.01
C VAL A 203 -1.80 3.30 7.31
N ARG A 204 -2.83 4.16 7.30
CA ARG A 204 -3.23 4.94 8.48
C ARG A 204 -3.59 4.07 9.67
N TYR A 205 -4.34 2.98 9.44
CA TYR A 205 -4.70 2.04 10.49
C TYR A 205 -3.45 1.38 11.09
N VAL A 206 -2.61 0.79 10.25
CA VAL A 206 -1.40 0.04 10.66
C VAL A 206 -0.45 0.94 11.43
N VAL A 207 -0.16 2.14 10.91
CA VAL A 207 0.75 3.09 11.57
C VAL A 207 0.21 3.55 12.92
N ALA A 208 -1.09 3.88 13.00
CA ALA A 208 -1.70 4.33 14.26
C ALA A 208 -1.68 3.24 15.34
N HIS A 209 -2.02 1.99 14.96
CA HIS A 209 -2.04 0.88 15.90
C HIS A 209 -0.64 0.41 16.30
N ALA A 210 0.34 0.41 15.39
CA ALA A 210 1.74 0.16 15.72
C ALA A 210 2.27 1.21 16.71
N ALA A 211 2.00 2.49 16.48
CA ALA A 211 2.38 3.56 17.40
C ALA A 211 1.73 3.39 18.78
N GLU A 212 0.46 3.05 18.83
CA GLU A 212 -0.26 2.83 20.09
C GLU A 212 0.27 1.62 20.85
N SER A 213 0.56 0.51 20.15
CA SER A 213 1.19 -0.68 20.74
C SER A 213 2.52 -0.34 21.42
N ILE A 214 3.34 0.50 20.77
CA ILE A 214 4.61 0.96 21.33
C ILE A 214 4.38 1.82 22.57
N ARG A 215 3.41 2.75 22.57
CA ARG A 215 3.07 3.60 23.72
C ARG A 215 2.62 2.80 24.94
N GLN A 216 1.93 1.69 24.72
CA GLN A 216 1.37 0.87 25.80
C GLN A 216 2.40 -0.06 26.44
N ARG A 217 3.59 -0.19 25.89
CA ARG A 217 4.64 -1.03 26.46
C ARG A 217 5.23 -0.44 27.73
N PRO A 218 5.40 -1.26 28.80
CA PRO A 218 5.88 -0.78 30.09
C PRO A 218 7.34 -0.31 30.10
N ASP A 219 8.16 -0.73 29.14
CA ASP A 219 9.57 -0.37 29.00
C ASP A 219 9.81 1.07 28.50
N GLN A 220 8.78 1.76 28.06
CA GLN A 220 8.87 3.17 27.64
C GLN A 220 8.73 4.18 28.80
N GLY A 221 8.82 3.71 30.04
CA GLY A 221 8.61 4.53 31.22
C GLY A 221 7.12 4.76 31.50
N ALA A 222 6.67 4.35 32.65
CA ALA A 222 5.29 4.56 33.08
C ALA A 222 4.95 6.05 33.02
N GLY A 223 4.26 6.48 31.98
CA GLY A 223 3.82 7.86 31.82
C GLY A 223 3.97 8.52 30.46
N ALA A 224 4.72 7.93 29.51
CA ALA A 224 5.03 8.60 28.25
C ALA A 224 3.87 8.73 27.25
N GLY A 225 2.69 8.15 27.49
CA GLY A 225 1.60 8.18 26.53
C GLY A 225 0.19 8.34 27.08
N ARG A 226 -0.01 8.18 28.38
CA ARG A 226 -1.33 8.40 28.97
C ARG A 226 -1.43 9.82 29.50
N ARG A 227 -2.31 10.61 28.96
CA ARG A 227 -2.67 11.90 29.57
C ARG A 227 -3.27 11.60 30.94
N VAL A 228 -2.59 12.06 31.99
CA VAL A 228 -3.11 12.02 33.34
C VAL A 228 -4.17 13.10 33.44
N SER A 229 -5.43 12.70 33.64
CA SER A 229 -6.55 13.65 33.76
C SER A 229 -6.65 14.24 35.17
N SER A 230 -6.20 13.53 36.20
CA SER A 230 -6.09 14.04 37.54
C SER A 230 -5.05 13.29 38.38
N VAL A 231 -4.34 14.03 39.25
CA VAL A 231 -3.46 13.47 40.28
C VAL A 231 -4.00 13.92 41.63
N SER A 232 -4.34 13.00 42.51
CA SER A 232 -4.70 13.29 43.88
C SER A 232 -3.46 13.08 44.76
N ALA A 233 -3.02 14.13 45.50
CA ALA A 233 -1.79 14.08 46.25
C ALA A 233 -1.89 13.30 47.58
N GLU A 234 -3.07 13.08 48.12
CA GLU A 234 -3.28 12.41 49.41
C GLU A 234 -4.13 11.15 49.25
N GLY A 235 -3.55 10.11 48.62
CA GLY A 235 -4.20 8.82 48.53
C GLY A 235 -3.97 8.07 47.23
N GLN A 236 -2.98 8.44 46.43
CA GLN A 236 -2.53 7.74 45.22
C GLN A 236 -3.65 7.35 44.24
N SER A 237 -4.53 8.25 43.89
CA SER A 237 -5.46 8.07 42.79
C SER A 237 -4.94 8.79 41.57
N ILE A 238 -4.42 8.04 40.60
CA ILE A 238 -4.10 8.53 39.24
C ILE A 238 -5.25 8.18 38.34
N SER A 239 -5.95 9.19 37.83
CA SER A 239 -6.95 8.99 36.80
C SER A 239 -6.33 9.28 35.44
N TYR A 240 -6.52 8.39 34.48
CA TYR A 240 -6.07 8.56 33.12
C TYR A 240 -7.22 9.08 32.26
N ASP A 241 -6.91 9.96 31.31
CA ASP A 241 -7.89 10.37 30.30
C ASP A 241 -8.41 9.16 29.55
N ALA A 242 -9.72 9.07 29.41
CA ALA A 242 -10.32 8.07 28.54
C ALA A 242 -9.91 8.35 27.10
N ALA A 243 -9.51 7.28 26.38
CA ALA A 243 -9.25 7.40 24.96
C ALA A 243 -10.49 7.98 24.26
N PRO A 244 -10.32 8.88 23.26
CA PRO A 244 -11.44 9.41 22.51
C PRO A 244 -12.29 8.27 21.93
N ALA A 245 -13.61 8.40 22.02
CA ALA A 245 -14.51 7.39 21.45
C ALA A 245 -14.37 7.33 19.93
N ALA A 246 -14.68 6.17 19.34
CA ALA A 246 -14.63 6.00 17.90
C ALA A 246 -15.46 7.09 17.19
N GLY A 247 -14.86 7.74 16.19
CA GLY A 247 -15.46 8.85 15.44
C GLY A 247 -15.19 10.25 16.01
N GLN A 248 -14.57 10.37 17.18
CA GLN A 248 -14.11 11.67 17.70
C GLN A 248 -12.73 12.04 17.14
N ALA A 249 -12.42 13.34 17.13
CA ALA A 249 -11.11 13.84 16.75
C ALA A 249 -10.03 13.26 17.69
N GLY A 250 -8.98 12.68 17.11
CA GLY A 250 -7.90 12.02 17.86
C GLY A 250 -8.16 10.56 18.25
N ALA A 251 -9.33 9.99 17.89
CA ALA A 251 -9.59 8.57 18.03
C ALA A 251 -8.74 7.74 17.09
N LEU A 252 -8.35 6.54 17.54
CA LEU A 252 -7.69 5.57 16.65
C LEU A 252 -8.67 5.14 15.55
N PRO A 253 -8.17 4.90 14.33
CA PRO A 253 -8.97 4.30 13.27
C PRO A 253 -9.50 2.94 13.73
N THR A 254 -10.79 2.70 13.55
CA THR A 254 -11.38 1.38 13.86
C THR A 254 -11.16 0.43 12.69
N ILE A 255 -11.05 -0.87 12.99
CA ILE A 255 -10.88 -1.89 11.97
C ILE A 255 -12.07 -1.94 11.00
N ASP A 256 -13.25 -1.58 11.45
CA ASP A 256 -14.46 -1.52 10.63
C ASP A 256 -14.39 -0.48 9.50
N SER A 257 -13.52 0.52 9.63
CA SER A 257 -13.25 1.48 8.55
C SER A 257 -12.66 0.82 7.31
N LEU A 258 -12.10 -0.38 7.45
CA LEU A 258 -11.51 -1.18 6.39
C LEU A 258 -12.50 -2.20 5.78
N SER A 259 -13.75 -2.24 6.25
CA SER A 259 -14.75 -3.25 5.86
C SER A 259 -14.98 -3.32 4.35
N ARG A 260 -14.86 -2.19 3.63
CA ARG A 260 -14.97 -2.12 2.16
C ARG A 260 -13.93 -2.97 1.41
N LEU A 261 -12.76 -3.22 2.04
CA LEU A 261 -11.66 -3.99 1.47
C LEU A 261 -11.74 -5.47 1.83
N ARG A 262 -12.73 -5.85 2.65
CA ARG A 262 -12.89 -7.22 3.13
C ARG A 262 -13.30 -8.14 2.00
N ARG A 263 -12.56 -9.22 1.84
CA ARG A 263 -12.91 -10.27 0.90
C ARG A 263 -14.10 -11.07 1.43
N LEU A 264 -15.20 -11.06 0.71
CA LEU A 264 -16.35 -11.91 1.00
C LEU A 264 -16.06 -13.29 0.40
N VAL A 265 -15.81 -14.28 1.25
CA VAL A 265 -15.78 -15.68 0.82
C VAL A 265 -17.21 -16.16 0.81
N PHE A 266 -17.79 -16.28 -0.37
CA PHE A 266 -18.99 -17.08 -0.55
C PHE A 266 -18.55 -18.56 -0.61
N GLU A 267 -18.62 -19.24 0.52
CA GLU A 267 -18.71 -20.69 0.42
C GLU A 267 -20.04 -20.99 -0.27
N PRO A 268 -20.02 -21.60 -1.47
CA PRO A 268 -21.27 -22.08 -2.03
C PRO A 268 -21.84 -23.05 -1.00
N LEU A 269 -22.97 -22.70 -0.41
CA LEU A 269 -23.75 -23.65 0.42
C LEU A 269 -23.69 -24.95 -0.32
N SER A 270 -23.08 -25.99 0.26
CA SER A 270 -23.01 -27.31 -0.33
C SER A 270 -24.41 -27.62 -0.81
N ARG A 271 -24.57 -27.78 -2.12
CA ARG A 271 -25.90 -28.05 -2.72
C ARG A 271 -26.47 -29.17 -1.87
N PRO A 272 -27.61 -28.98 -1.20
CA PRO A 272 -28.18 -30.07 -0.43
C PRO A 272 -28.26 -31.26 -1.38
N PRO A 273 -27.86 -32.47 -0.93
CA PRO A 273 -27.91 -33.63 -1.78
C PRO A 273 -29.30 -33.61 -2.42
N ARG A 274 -29.36 -33.62 -3.76
CA ARG A 274 -30.61 -33.52 -4.50
C ARG A 274 -31.59 -34.47 -3.85
N ALA A 275 -32.44 -33.97 -2.98
CA ALA A 275 -33.60 -34.72 -2.55
C ALA A 275 -34.33 -35.04 -3.86
N PRO A 276 -34.57 -36.32 -4.16
CA PRO A 276 -35.32 -36.64 -5.36
C PRO A 276 -36.61 -35.85 -5.26
N TRP A 277 -36.85 -34.97 -6.20
CA TRP A 277 -38.11 -34.24 -6.29
C TRP A 277 -39.23 -35.25 -6.22
N PRO A 278 -40.20 -35.11 -5.29
CA PRO A 278 -41.28 -36.07 -5.16
C PRO A 278 -42.17 -36.15 -6.41
N TYR A 279 -41.94 -35.28 -7.38
CA TYR A 279 -42.52 -35.27 -8.69
C TYR A 279 -41.53 -35.72 -9.76
N SER A 280 -41.07 -36.97 -9.69
CA SER A 280 -40.65 -37.63 -10.92
C SER A 280 -41.88 -37.71 -11.80
N SER A 281 -41.93 -36.87 -12.85
CA SER A 281 -42.97 -36.94 -13.87
C SER A 281 -42.91 -38.30 -14.51
N SER A 282 -43.70 -39.24 -14.00
CA SER A 282 -44.10 -40.43 -14.74
C SER A 282 -44.87 -39.88 -15.92
N ARG A 283 -44.20 -39.75 -17.08
CA ARG A 283 -44.88 -39.56 -18.36
C ARG A 283 -45.86 -40.71 -18.52
N ARG A 284 -47.11 -40.51 -18.11
CA ARG A 284 -48.20 -41.37 -18.58
C ARG A 284 -48.27 -41.22 -20.10
N ARG A 285 -47.76 -42.21 -20.81
CA ARG A 285 -48.10 -42.38 -22.23
C ARG A 285 -49.60 -42.63 -22.27
N TRP A 286 -50.33 -41.66 -22.77
CA TRP A 286 -51.68 -41.91 -23.26
C TRP A 286 -51.54 -42.65 -24.59
N ARG A 287 -52.12 -43.86 -24.65
CA ARG A 287 -52.41 -44.54 -25.90
C ARG A 287 -53.76 -44.05 -26.42
#